data_8ee9e569b33ff3b04dcfe23a8fe82608
#
_entry.id   8ee9e569b33ff3b04dcfe23a8fe82608
#
_cell.length_a   1.000
_cell.length_b   1.000
_cell.length_c   1.000
_cell.angle_alpha   90.00
_cell.angle_beta   90.00
_cell.angle_gamma   90.00
#
_symmetry.space_group_name_H-M   'P 1'
#
loop_
_entity.id
_entity.type
_entity.pdbx_description
1 polymer ?
#
loop_
_entity_poly.entity_id
_entity_poly.type
_entity_poly.pdbx_seq_one_letter_code
_entity_poly.pdbx_strand_id
1 'polypeptide(L)'
;ELGVLKDKDENFDGKDIRNGIVAIISIKHPEPRFEGQTKTKLGNTDAKTAVDDVFSVEVQHFFDKNVEILQKILENSQKSYNARKASDKARTAVLKQLNDVDTKSKLAACTSRKPEECEVYIVEGDSAGGTVKTARNRKTQAVLPLRGKILNVEKATLEKILLNNEIKQMIAAFGCGIGDEFDITKLRYDKIIILTDADVDGAHISTLLLTFFYRFMPELIYEGKIYRGLPPLYKVDYEDTNTKKKVKKSEYLFNDHELDKFRKAGGHKILGVQRYKGLGEMDAEQLW
;
A
#
# COMPACT_ATOMS: atom_id res chain seq x y z
N GLU A 1 -34.56 -26.61 4.59
CA GLU A 1 -35.55 -27.35 5.40
C GLU A 1 -35.27 -27.24 6.90
N LEU A 2 -33.99 -27.07 7.35
CA LEU A 2 -33.65 -26.96 8.78
C LEU A 2 -33.82 -25.52 9.33
N GLY A 3 -34.29 -24.53 8.54
CA GLY A 3 -34.61 -23.17 8.97
C GLY A 3 -33.42 -22.34 9.47
N VAL A 4 -32.20 -22.71 9.13
CA VAL A 4 -30.96 -22.02 9.57
C VAL A 4 -30.81 -20.67 8.88
N LEU A 5 -31.23 -20.56 7.63
CA LEU A 5 -31.28 -19.31 6.87
C LEU A 5 -32.75 -18.98 6.54
N LYS A 6 -33.09 -17.69 6.61
CA LYS A 6 -34.40 -17.17 6.15
C LYS A 6 -34.28 -16.79 4.68
N ASP A 7 -35.42 -16.70 3.98
CA ASP A 7 -35.47 -16.38 2.52
C ASP A 7 -34.75 -15.07 2.13
N LYS A 8 -34.51 -14.17 3.09
CA LYS A 8 -33.82 -12.90 2.87
C LYS A 8 -32.34 -12.93 3.27
N ASP A 9 -31.88 -14.03 3.87
CA ASP A 9 -30.50 -14.14 4.30
C ASP A 9 -29.61 -14.51 3.11
N GLU A 10 -28.42 -13.96 3.06
CA GLU A 10 -27.42 -14.39 2.09
C GLU A 10 -26.95 -15.81 2.43
N ASN A 11 -26.68 -16.60 1.41
CA ASN A 11 -26.12 -17.93 1.57
C ASN A 11 -24.75 -17.90 2.26
N PHE A 12 -24.40 -19.00 2.92
CA PHE A 12 -23.05 -19.18 3.43
C PHE A 12 -22.02 -19.16 2.29
N ASP A 13 -20.92 -18.45 2.50
CA ASP A 13 -19.75 -18.56 1.63
C ASP A 13 -19.09 -19.95 1.84
N GLY A 14 -18.47 -20.48 0.80
CA GLY A 14 -17.68 -21.69 0.93
C GLY A 14 -16.60 -21.65 2.01
N LYS A 15 -16.12 -20.45 2.38
CA LYS A 15 -15.20 -20.25 3.51
C LYS A 15 -15.88 -20.50 4.86
N ASP A 16 -17.14 -20.08 5.00
CA ASP A 16 -17.90 -20.26 6.24
C ASP A 16 -18.17 -21.76 6.48
N ILE A 17 -18.50 -22.51 5.42
CA ILE A 17 -18.78 -23.95 5.49
C ILE A 17 -17.51 -24.75 5.76
N ARG A 18 -16.40 -24.39 5.11
CA ARG A 18 -15.13 -25.11 5.26
C ARG A 18 -14.40 -24.83 6.58
N ASN A 19 -14.87 -23.86 7.36
CA ASN A 19 -14.23 -23.53 8.63
C ASN A 19 -14.32 -24.70 9.62
N GLY A 20 -13.15 -25.20 10.04
CA GLY A 20 -13.04 -26.36 10.95
C GLY A 20 -13.14 -27.73 10.28
N ILE A 21 -13.28 -27.81 8.96
CA ILE A 21 -13.24 -29.09 8.23
C ILE A 21 -11.78 -29.52 8.01
N VAL A 22 -11.47 -30.74 8.38
CA VAL A 22 -10.25 -31.45 7.98
C VAL A 22 -10.68 -32.60 7.08
N ALA A 23 -10.23 -32.56 5.82
CA ALA A 23 -10.61 -33.58 4.82
C ALA A 23 -9.37 -34.15 4.14
N ILE A 24 -9.41 -35.47 3.87
CA ILE A 24 -8.40 -36.17 3.10
C ILE A 24 -9.13 -36.83 1.91
N ILE A 25 -8.71 -36.48 0.70
CA ILE A 25 -9.23 -37.07 -0.54
C ILE A 25 -8.16 -37.99 -1.08
N SER A 26 -8.47 -39.31 -1.15
CA SER A 26 -7.58 -40.33 -1.71
C SER A 26 -8.19 -40.90 -2.99
N ILE A 27 -7.47 -40.72 -4.10
CA ILE A 27 -7.88 -41.25 -5.41
C ILE A 27 -6.77 -42.10 -6.03
N LYS A 28 -7.14 -43.13 -6.83
CA LYS A 28 -6.24 -43.86 -7.67
C LYS A 28 -6.55 -43.50 -9.11
N HIS A 29 -5.59 -42.90 -9.80
CA HIS A 29 -5.73 -42.49 -11.20
C HIS A 29 -4.75 -43.29 -12.07
N PRO A 30 -5.17 -43.85 -13.20
CA PRO A 30 -4.29 -44.68 -14.05
C PRO A 30 -3.15 -43.88 -14.66
N GLU A 31 -3.39 -42.63 -15.02
CA GLU A 31 -2.41 -41.73 -15.64
C GLU A 31 -2.38 -40.36 -14.93
N PRO A 32 -1.81 -40.27 -13.71
CA PRO A 32 -1.79 -39.00 -12.97
C PRO A 32 -0.83 -37.99 -13.62
N ARG A 33 -1.34 -36.80 -13.94
CA ARG A 33 -0.56 -35.70 -14.46
C ARG A 33 -0.42 -34.63 -13.36
N PHE A 34 0.81 -34.26 -13.06
CA PHE A 34 1.07 -33.26 -12.03
C PHE A 34 1.57 -31.95 -12.63
N GLU A 35 1.17 -30.82 -12.05
CA GLU A 35 1.75 -29.53 -12.33
C GLU A 35 3.09 -29.40 -11.60
N GLY A 36 4.18 -29.29 -12.36
CA GLY A 36 5.53 -29.13 -11.84
C GLY A 36 6.22 -30.39 -11.34
N GLN A 37 7.52 -30.29 -11.14
CA GLN A 37 8.40 -31.40 -10.76
C GLN A 37 8.15 -31.92 -9.33
N THR A 38 7.64 -31.07 -8.45
CA THR A 38 7.37 -31.40 -7.03
C THR A 38 6.10 -32.22 -6.82
N LYS A 39 5.30 -32.46 -7.88
CA LYS A 39 4.07 -33.25 -7.87
C LYS A 39 3.06 -32.84 -6.77
N THR A 40 3.05 -31.56 -6.40
CA THR A 40 2.19 -31.03 -5.33
C THR A 40 0.75 -30.77 -5.77
N LYS A 41 0.52 -30.63 -7.08
CA LYS A 41 -0.80 -30.33 -7.63
C LYS A 41 -1.13 -31.28 -8.78
N LEU A 42 -2.25 -32.01 -8.65
CA LEU A 42 -2.78 -32.87 -9.70
C LEU A 42 -3.48 -32.03 -10.77
N GLY A 43 -3.04 -32.17 -12.02
CA GLY A 43 -3.57 -31.43 -13.18
C GLY A 43 -4.73 -32.11 -13.92
N ASN A 44 -5.14 -33.30 -13.49
CA ASN A 44 -6.20 -34.07 -14.11
C ASN A 44 -7.58 -33.46 -13.81
N THR A 45 -8.29 -33.00 -14.83
CA THR A 45 -9.66 -32.46 -14.70
C THR A 45 -10.70 -33.55 -14.49
N ASP A 46 -10.54 -34.71 -15.10
CA ASP A 46 -11.38 -35.89 -14.93
C ASP A 46 -11.38 -36.42 -13.49
N ALA A 47 -10.24 -36.32 -12.79
CA ALA A 47 -10.14 -36.67 -11.38
C ALA A 47 -11.02 -35.75 -10.51
N LYS A 48 -11.08 -34.47 -10.83
CA LYS A 48 -11.94 -33.53 -10.14
C LYS A 48 -13.41 -33.86 -10.34
N THR A 49 -13.82 -34.12 -11.59
CA THR A 49 -15.21 -34.44 -11.92
C THR A 49 -15.64 -35.75 -11.22
N ALA A 50 -14.80 -36.77 -11.23
CA ALA A 50 -15.11 -38.06 -10.56
C ALA A 50 -15.26 -37.87 -9.03
N VAL A 51 -14.45 -37.04 -8.40
CA VAL A 51 -14.60 -36.73 -6.95
C VAL A 51 -15.88 -35.94 -6.69
N ASP A 52 -16.19 -34.94 -7.50
CA ASP A 52 -17.39 -34.10 -7.35
C ASP A 52 -18.66 -34.95 -7.51
N ASP A 53 -18.72 -35.86 -8.49
CA ASP A 53 -19.87 -36.75 -8.75
C ASP A 53 -20.12 -37.68 -7.58
N VAL A 54 -19.08 -38.39 -7.11
CA VAL A 54 -19.21 -39.33 -5.98
C VAL A 54 -19.52 -38.60 -4.69
N PHE A 55 -18.79 -37.49 -4.42
CA PHE A 55 -18.96 -36.74 -3.17
C PHE A 55 -20.36 -36.13 -3.05
N SER A 56 -20.88 -35.55 -4.13
CA SER A 56 -22.20 -34.89 -4.13
C SER A 56 -23.34 -35.87 -3.76
N VAL A 57 -23.29 -37.11 -4.25
CA VAL A 57 -24.29 -38.12 -3.96
C VAL A 57 -24.11 -38.68 -2.54
N GLU A 58 -22.89 -39.09 -2.21
CA GLU A 58 -22.62 -39.80 -0.95
C GLU A 58 -22.72 -38.87 0.26
N VAL A 59 -22.33 -37.59 0.14
CA VAL A 59 -22.46 -36.63 1.24
C VAL A 59 -23.92 -36.33 1.56
N GLN A 60 -24.79 -36.30 0.56
CA GLN A 60 -26.23 -36.11 0.75
C GLN A 60 -26.81 -37.30 1.51
N HIS A 61 -26.55 -38.55 1.06
CA HIS A 61 -26.96 -39.76 1.77
C HIS A 61 -26.40 -39.83 3.19
N PHE A 62 -25.17 -39.39 3.40
CA PHE A 62 -24.56 -39.35 4.72
C PHE A 62 -25.28 -38.38 5.65
N PHE A 63 -25.61 -37.19 5.20
CA PHE A 63 -26.31 -36.20 6.02
C PHE A 63 -27.76 -36.55 6.29
N ASP A 64 -28.44 -37.20 5.36
CA ASP A 64 -29.80 -37.75 5.56
C ASP A 64 -29.85 -38.73 6.72
N LYS A 65 -28.77 -39.54 6.88
CA LYS A 65 -28.63 -40.50 7.97
C LYS A 65 -28.06 -39.91 9.27
N ASN A 66 -27.37 -38.78 9.18
CA ASN A 66 -26.61 -38.18 10.30
C ASN A 66 -26.96 -36.70 10.48
N VAL A 67 -28.23 -36.41 10.69
CA VAL A 67 -28.76 -35.05 10.83
C VAL A 67 -28.07 -34.25 11.95
N GLU A 68 -27.70 -34.93 13.05
CA GLU A 68 -26.98 -34.26 14.16
C GLU A 68 -25.57 -33.74 13.73
N ILE A 69 -24.90 -34.46 12.85
CA ILE A 69 -23.61 -34.02 12.31
C ILE A 69 -23.82 -32.82 11.40
N LEU A 70 -24.83 -32.87 10.53
CA LEU A 70 -25.20 -31.72 9.68
C LEU A 70 -25.53 -30.49 10.51
N GLN A 71 -26.31 -30.64 11.58
CA GLN A 71 -26.65 -29.52 12.48
C GLN A 71 -25.39 -28.89 13.08
N LYS A 72 -24.43 -29.68 13.56
CA LYS A 72 -23.15 -29.14 14.12
C LYS A 72 -22.34 -28.40 13.08
N ILE A 73 -22.29 -28.89 11.83
CA ILE A 73 -21.62 -28.21 10.72
C ILE A 73 -22.31 -26.87 10.43
N LEU A 74 -23.64 -26.85 10.35
CA LEU A 74 -24.42 -25.65 10.11
C LEU A 74 -24.25 -24.62 11.24
N GLU A 75 -24.26 -25.05 12.51
CA GLU A 75 -23.99 -24.16 13.65
C GLU A 75 -22.58 -23.53 13.57
N ASN A 76 -21.60 -24.32 13.18
CA ASN A 76 -20.24 -23.80 13.03
C ASN A 76 -20.13 -22.83 11.84
N SER A 77 -20.78 -23.15 10.72
CA SER A 77 -20.88 -22.29 9.55
C SER A 77 -21.59 -20.98 9.89
N GLN A 78 -22.67 -21.04 10.68
CA GLN A 78 -23.38 -19.85 11.16
C GLN A 78 -22.50 -18.96 12.05
N LYS A 79 -21.71 -19.55 12.95
CA LYS A 79 -20.75 -18.80 13.78
C LYS A 79 -19.70 -18.10 12.91
N SER A 80 -19.16 -18.80 11.91
CA SER A 80 -18.19 -18.26 10.96
C SER A 80 -18.77 -17.10 10.14
N TYR A 81 -19.99 -17.31 9.62
CA TYR A 81 -20.75 -16.30 8.88
C TYR A 81 -21.00 -15.04 9.71
N ASN A 82 -21.48 -15.21 10.95
CA ASN A 82 -21.76 -14.09 11.85
C ASN A 82 -20.47 -13.32 12.20
N ALA A 83 -19.37 -14.03 12.47
CA ALA A 83 -18.07 -13.41 12.74
C ALA A 83 -17.57 -12.60 11.52
N ARG A 84 -17.69 -13.16 10.31
CA ARG A 84 -17.33 -12.46 9.07
C ARG A 84 -18.19 -11.21 8.85
N LYS A 85 -19.52 -11.33 8.97
CA LYS A 85 -20.44 -10.20 8.82
C LYS A 85 -20.20 -9.10 9.85
N ALA A 86 -19.90 -9.46 11.12
CA ALA A 86 -19.55 -8.49 12.15
C ALA A 86 -18.25 -7.76 11.82
N SER A 87 -17.24 -8.47 11.33
CA SER A 87 -15.97 -7.91 10.88
C SER A 87 -16.16 -6.96 9.70
N ASP A 88 -16.91 -7.37 8.67
CA ASP A 88 -17.20 -6.55 7.49
C ASP A 88 -17.99 -5.28 7.86
N LYS A 89 -18.98 -5.41 8.75
CA LYS A 89 -19.75 -4.27 9.27
C LYS A 89 -18.88 -3.29 10.06
N ALA A 90 -18.03 -3.80 10.93
CA ALA A 90 -17.06 -2.97 11.66
C ALA A 90 -16.09 -2.26 10.71
N ARG A 91 -15.59 -2.98 9.71
CA ARG A 91 -14.72 -2.44 8.65
C ARG A 91 -15.42 -1.30 7.90
N THR A 92 -16.63 -1.53 7.41
CA THR A 92 -17.42 -0.51 6.68
C THR A 92 -17.72 0.71 7.55
N ALA A 93 -18.02 0.50 8.85
CA ALA A 93 -18.24 1.61 9.78
C ALA A 93 -16.97 2.46 9.97
N VAL A 94 -15.81 1.83 10.12
CA VAL A 94 -14.51 2.54 10.22
C VAL A 94 -14.20 3.28 8.92
N LEU A 95 -14.44 2.66 7.76
CA LEU A 95 -14.20 3.31 6.46
C LEU A 95 -15.13 4.50 6.23
N LYS A 96 -16.39 4.43 6.67
CA LYS A 96 -17.29 5.60 6.66
C LYS A 96 -16.78 6.73 7.54
N GLN A 97 -16.28 6.42 8.74
CA GLN A 97 -15.66 7.42 9.61
C GLN A 97 -14.39 8.04 9.02
N LEU A 98 -13.66 7.32 8.17
CA LEU A 98 -12.48 7.86 7.48
C LEU A 98 -12.81 8.96 6.48
N ASN A 99 -14.00 8.93 5.89
CA ASN A 99 -14.47 10.01 5.00
C ASN A 99 -14.77 11.31 5.78
N ASP A 100 -15.04 11.20 7.09
CA ASP A 100 -15.30 12.32 7.99
C ASP A 100 -14.05 12.78 8.77
N VAL A 101 -12.89 12.14 8.55
CA VAL A 101 -11.62 12.55 9.19
C VAL A 101 -11.29 13.96 8.71
N ASP A 102 -11.20 14.89 9.66
CA ASP A 102 -10.76 16.25 9.38
C ASP A 102 -9.29 16.26 8.91
N THR A 103 -9.10 16.15 7.60
CA THR A 103 -7.79 16.23 6.95
C THR A 103 -7.18 17.63 7.03
N LYS A 104 -7.96 18.63 7.47
CA LYS A 104 -7.55 20.03 7.49
C LYS A 104 -6.40 20.32 8.44
N SER A 105 -6.14 19.45 9.43
CA SER A 105 -5.10 19.70 10.43
C SER A 105 -3.66 19.46 9.92
N LYS A 106 -3.44 18.52 8.98
CA LYS A 106 -2.09 18.17 8.49
C LYS A 106 -1.90 18.38 6.99
N LEU A 107 -2.91 18.04 6.19
CA LEU A 107 -2.83 18.19 4.74
C LEU A 107 -2.82 19.68 4.36
N ALA A 108 -1.73 20.13 3.77
CA ALA A 108 -1.71 21.40 3.06
C ALA A 108 -2.24 21.18 1.65
N ALA A 109 -3.56 21.26 1.47
CA ALA A 109 -4.21 21.00 0.19
C ALA A 109 -3.80 22.01 -0.89
N CYS A 110 -3.87 21.59 -2.16
CA CYS A 110 -3.79 22.49 -3.32
C CYS A 110 -5.16 23.13 -3.60
N THR A 111 -5.16 24.21 -4.38
CA THR A 111 -6.40 24.95 -4.70
C THR A 111 -7.10 24.46 -5.96
N SER A 112 -6.39 23.81 -6.89
CA SER A 112 -7.00 23.19 -8.06
C SER A 112 -7.88 22.01 -7.64
N ARG A 113 -8.98 21.82 -8.34
CA ARG A 113 -9.91 20.69 -8.18
C ARG A 113 -9.85 19.71 -9.34
N LYS A 114 -8.87 19.89 -10.24
CA LYS A 114 -8.64 19.00 -11.37
C LYS A 114 -7.56 18.00 -10.98
N PRO A 115 -7.90 16.72 -10.75
CA PRO A 115 -6.93 15.72 -10.29
C PRO A 115 -5.73 15.59 -11.21
N GLU A 116 -5.94 15.69 -12.52
CA GLU A 116 -4.91 15.58 -13.56
C GLU A 116 -3.81 16.65 -13.49
N GLU A 117 -4.08 17.78 -12.83
CA GLU A 117 -3.10 18.85 -12.61
C GLU A 117 -2.44 18.77 -11.22
N CYS A 118 -2.97 17.91 -10.32
CA CYS A 118 -2.61 17.92 -8.91
C CYS A 118 -1.63 16.83 -8.55
N GLU A 119 -0.70 17.17 -7.66
CA GLU A 119 0.27 16.26 -7.07
C GLU A 119 0.20 16.35 -5.54
N VAL A 120 0.47 15.25 -4.84
CA VAL A 120 0.60 15.25 -3.38
C VAL A 120 1.97 14.72 -2.99
N TYR A 121 2.65 15.48 -2.14
CA TYR A 121 3.94 15.14 -1.56
C TYR A 121 3.73 14.56 -0.16
N ILE A 122 4.10 13.31 0.04
CA ILE A 122 4.18 12.66 1.35
C ILE A 122 5.58 12.93 1.89
N VAL A 123 5.68 13.73 2.95
CA VAL A 123 6.97 14.25 3.43
C VAL A 123 7.25 13.73 4.84
N GLU A 124 8.48 13.31 5.10
CA GLU A 124 8.93 12.89 6.41
C GLU A 124 9.08 14.08 7.37
N GLY A 125 8.27 14.06 8.43
CA GLY A 125 8.34 15.03 9.52
C GLY A 125 7.73 16.41 9.24
N ASP A 126 7.43 17.11 10.31
CA ASP A 126 6.80 18.44 10.25
C ASP A 126 7.81 19.52 9.76
N SER A 127 9.12 19.35 10.05
CA SER A 127 10.17 20.30 9.64
C SER A 127 10.32 20.33 8.13
N ALA A 128 10.59 19.17 7.51
CA ALA A 128 10.67 19.06 6.07
C ALA A 128 9.33 19.42 5.40
N GLY A 129 8.21 19.02 6.03
CA GLY A 129 6.87 19.43 5.60
C GLY A 129 6.70 20.94 5.56
N GLY A 130 7.29 21.69 6.48
CA GLY A 130 7.33 23.17 6.49
C GLY A 130 8.06 23.73 5.29
N THR A 131 9.26 23.24 5.01
CA THR A 131 10.08 23.67 3.85
C THR A 131 9.36 23.39 2.53
N VAL A 132 8.86 22.16 2.34
CA VAL A 132 8.10 21.79 1.15
C VAL A 132 6.82 22.60 0.98
N LYS A 133 6.09 22.92 2.06
CA LYS A 133 4.93 23.82 2.03
C LYS A 133 5.27 25.22 1.55
N THR A 134 6.46 25.71 1.88
CA THR A 134 6.92 27.02 1.44
C THR A 134 7.31 27.02 -0.02
N ALA A 135 7.99 25.96 -0.47
CA ALA A 135 8.52 25.79 -1.83
C ALA A 135 7.44 25.49 -2.87
N ARG A 136 6.36 24.79 -2.49
CA ARG A 136 5.36 24.20 -3.40
C ARG A 136 4.60 25.24 -4.26
N ASN A 137 4.13 24.82 -5.41
CA ASN A 137 3.07 25.50 -6.14
C ASN A 137 1.73 25.24 -5.43
N ARG A 138 1.18 26.24 -4.76
CA ARG A 138 -0.08 26.14 -4.01
C ARG A 138 -1.29 25.79 -4.88
N LYS A 139 -1.23 26.04 -6.18
CA LYS A 139 -2.33 25.75 -7.09
C LYS A 139 -2.48 24.24 -7.32
N THR A 140 -1.36 23.54 -7.56
CA THR A 140 -1.38 22.15 -8.04
C THR A 140 -0.73 21.16 -7.08
N GLN A 141 0.04 21.63 -6.10
CA GLN A 141 0.81 20.75 -5.21
C GLN A 141 0.29 20.77 -3.78
N ALA A 142 -0.08 19.61 -3.27
CA ALA A 142 -0.46 19.37 -1.88
C ALA A 142 0.70 18.76 -1.11
N VAL A 143 0.75 18.97 0.22
CA VAL A 143 1.78 18.41 1.10
C VAL A 143 1.13 17.75 2.31
N LEU A 144 1.48 16.50 2.54
CA LEU A 144 1.07 15.70 3.68
C LEU A 144 2.30 15.28 4.49
N PRO A 145 2.62 15.96 5.60
CA PRO A 145 3.71 15.55 6.48
C PRO A 145 3.28 14.33 7.29
N LEU A 146 4.17 13.33 7.38
CA LEU A 146 4.01 12.15 8.23
C LEU A 146 4.87 12.28 9.48
N ARG A 147 4.34 11.92 10.65
CA ARG A 147 5.09 11.93 11.91
C ARG A 147 5.75 10.57 12.15
N GLY A 148 6.99 10.46 11.74
CA GLY A 148 7.80 9.26 11.95
C GLY A 148 7.41 8.07 11.07
N LYS A 149 7.85 6.88 11.48
CA LYS A 149 7.61 5.65 10.73
C LYS A 149 6.16 5.23 10.80
N ILE A 150 5.54 4.99 9.67
CA ILE A 150 4.18 4.45 9.62
C ILE A 150 4.15 2.99 10.09
N LEU A 151 2.96 2.52 10.43
CA LEU A 151 2.73 1.13 10.82
C LEU A 151 3.13 0.18 9.68
N ASN A 152 3.86 -0.89 10.00
CA ASN A 152 4.13 -1.96 9.04
C ASN A 152 2.85 -2.79 8.83
N VAL A 153 2.20 -2.56 7.70
CA VAL A 153 0.91 -3.17 7.35
C VAL A 153 1.00 -4.68 7.07
N GLU A 154 2.18 -5.19 6.77
CA GLU A 154 2.42 -6.62 6.55
C GLU A 154 2.28 -7.43 7.84
N LYS A 155 2.60 -6.82 8.98
CA LYS A 155 2.57 -7.45 10.32
C LYS A 155 1.35 -7.05 11.15
N ALA A 156 0.50 -6.15 10.66
CA ALA A 156 -0.61 -5.60 11.41
C ALA A 156 -1.96 -6.16 10.93
N THR A 157 -2.91 -6.29 11.86
CA THR A 157 -4.30 -6.58 11.51
C THR A 157 -4.96 -5.37 10.85
N LEU A 158 -5.95 -5.60 10.00
CA LEU A 158 -6.68 -4.53 9.31
C LEU A 158 -7.26 -3.49 10.29
N GLU A 159 -7.76 -3.92 11.45
CA GLU A 159 -8.26 -3.02 12.49
C GLU A 159 -7.17 -2.06 12.99
N LYS A 160 -5.97 -2.56 13.28
CA LYS A 160 -4.83 -1.73 13.69
C LYS A 160 -4.42 -0.76 12.61
N ILE A 161 -4.47 -1.19 11.34
CA ILE A 161 -4.15 -0.36 10.18
C ILE A 161 -5.16 0.80 10.08
N LEU A 162 -6.45 0.49 10.18
CA LEU A 162 -7.53 1.47 10.12
C LEU A 162 -7.60 2.40 11.35
N LEU A 163 -7.00 2.01 12.49
CA LEU A 163 -6.88 2.86 13.66
C LEU A 163 -5.65 3.78 13.64
N ASN A 164 -4.67 3.48 12.77
CA ASN A 164 -3.45 4.29 12.67
C ASN A 164 -3.73 5.68 12.06
N ASN A 165 -3.39 6.73 12.77
CA ASN A 165 -3.70 8.10 12.37
C ASN A 165 -3.01 8.54 11.07
N GLU A 166 -1.77 8.14 10.82
CA GLU A 166 -1.03 8.51 9.61
C GLU A 166 -1.67 7.84 8.37
N ILE A 167 -2.05 6.57 8.52
CA ILE A 167 -2.76 5.82 7.45
C ILE A 167 -4.14 6.43 7.20
N LYS A 168 -4.91 6.75 8.24
CA LYS A 168 -6.20 7.44 8.10
C LYS A 168 -6.08 8.73 7.31
N GLN A 169 -5.08 9.54 7.62
CA GLN A 169 -4.86 10.81 6.93
C GLN A 169 -4.48 10.63 5.47
N MET A 170 -3.68 9.61 5.13
CA MET A 170 -3.38 9.29 3.73
C MET A 170 -4.64 8.87 2.97
N ILE A 171 -5.43 7.94 3.51
CA ILE A 171 -6.68 7.47 2.89
C ILE A 171 -7.63 8.65 2.64
N ALA A 172 -7.84 9.48 3.66
CA ALA A 172 -8.71 10.65 3.56
C ALA A 172 -8.16 11.72 2.61
N ALA A 173 -6.83 11.91 2.53
CA ALA A 173 -6.20 12.85 1.60
C ALA A 173 -6.37 12.42 0.14
N PHE A 174 -6.19 11.14 -0.16
CA PHE A 174 -6.30 10.60 -1.53
C PHE A 174 -7.75 10.52 -2.00
N GLY A 175 -8.68 10.18 -1.10
CA GLY A 175 -10.13 10.16 -1.39
C GLY A 175 -10.61 8.99 -2.25
N CYS A 176 -9.76 8.00 -2.51
CA CYS A 176 -10.05 6.87 -3.41
C CYS A 176 -10.37 5.54 -2.69
N GLY A 177 -10.50 5.55 -1.34
CA GLY A 177 -10.74 4.33 -0.57
C GLY A 177 -9.53 3.42 -0.46
N ILE A 178 -9.69 2.20 0.08
CA ILE A 178 -8.65 1.17 0.19
C ILE A 178 -9.21 -0.24 0.03
N GLY A 179 -8.39 -1.18 -0.39
CA GLY A 179 -8.74 -2.61 -0.51
C GLY A 179 -9.94 -2.79 -1.45
N ASP A 180 -10.98 -3.48 -1.00
CA ASP A 180 -12.17 -3.77 -1.82
C ASP A 180 -13.02 -2.53 -2.16
N GLU A 181 -12.84 -1.42 -1.42
CA GLU A 181 -13.52 -0.13 -1.67
C GLU A 181 -12.65 0.85 -2.46
N PHE A 182 -11.46 0.42 -2.88
CA PHE A 182 -10.56 1.25 -3.67
C PHE A 182 -11.15 1.53 -5.06
N ASP A 183 -11.18 2.80 -5.42
CA ASP A 183 -11.67 3.28 -6.71
C ASP A 183 -10.74 4.38 -7.23
N ILE A 184 -9.89 4.03 -8.20
CA ILE A 184 -8.88 4.94 -8.75
C ILE A 184 -9.49 6.19 -9.40
N THR A 185 -10.74 6.11 -9.87
CA THR A 185 -11.43 7.25 -10.51
C THR A 185 -11.72 8.38 -9.52
N LYS A 186 -11.73 8.08 -8.22
CA LYS A 186 -11.93 9.04 -7.14
C LYS A 186 -10.63 9.65 -6.61
N LEU A 187 -9.48 9.24 -7.15
CA LEU A 187 -8.20 9.78 -6.75
C LEU A 187 -8.12 11.29 -7.02
N ARG A 188 -7.71 12.04 -6.00
CA ARG A 188 -7.65 13.53 -6.07
C ARG A 188 -6.37 14.07 -6.68
N TYR A 189 -5.40 13.23 -7.00
CA TYR A 189 -4.07 13.62 -7.47
C TYR A 189 -3.62 12.73 -8.63
N ASP A 190 -3.00 13.32 -9.64
CA ASP A 190 -2.37 12.56 -10.71
C ASP A 190 -1.12 11.83 -10.25
N LYS A 191 -0.38 12.46 -9.31
CA LYS A 191 0.87 11.89 -8.78
C LYS A 191 0.91 11.93 -7.26
N ILE A 192 1.38 10.84 -6.66
CA ILE A 192 1.69 10.72 -5.24
C ILE A 192 3.21 10.58 -5.14
N ILE A 193 3.87 11.55 -4.54
CA ILE A 193 5.32 11.65 -4.49
C ILE A 193 5.79 11.43 -3.06
N ILE A 194 6.53 10.34 -2.84
CA ILE A 194 7.17 10.04 -1.56
C ILE A 194 8.49 10.82 -1.51
N LEU A 195 8.59 11.76 -0.56
CA LEU A 195 9.76 12.59 -0.36
C LEU A 195 10.28 12.41 1.07
N THR A 196 11.30 11.57 1.23
CA THR A 196 11.93 11.21 2.50
C THR A 196 13.41 11.61 2.48
N ASP A 197 14.01 11.70 3.66
CA ASP A 197 15.43 11.99 3.80
C ASP A 197 16.30 10.96 3.06
N ALA A 198 17.51 11.37 2.64
CA ALA A 198 18.44 10.51 1.90
C ALA A 198 19.25 9.57 2.83
N ASP A 199 18.65 9.11 3.92
CA ASP A 199 19.26 8.23 4.92
C ASP A 199 18.55 6.87 5.01
N VAL A 200 19.01 6.02 5.95
CA VAL A 200 18.43 4.68 6.16
C VAL A 200 17.02 4.71 6.72
N ASP A 201 16.67 5.73 7.51
CA ASP A 201 15.34 5.90 8.07
C ASP A 201 14.35 6.33 7.00
N GLY A 202 14.72 7.27 6.14
CA GLY A 202 13.92 7.68 4.99
C GLY A 202 13.72 6.54 3.98
N ALA A 203 14.75 5.71 3.74
CA ALA A 203 14.60 4.50 2.93
C ALA A 203 13.62 3.50 3.55
N HIS A 204 13.63 3.35 4.87
CA HIS A 204 12.69 2.49 5.59
C HIS A 204 11.25 3.02 5.51
N ILE A 205 11.04 4.33 5.71
CA ILE A 205 9.72 4.96 5.57
C ILE A 205 9.19 4.79 4.16
N SER A 206 10.01 5.02 3.12
CA SER A 206 9.64 4.78 1.73
C SER A 206 9.21 3.33 1.49
N THR A 207 9.91 2.34 2.07
CA THR A 207 9.56 0.92 1.97
C THR A 207 8.22 0.63 2.62
N LEU A 208 7.95 1.17 3.82
CA LEU A 208 6.67 1.00 4.51
C LEU A 208 5.51 1.61 3.71
N LEU A 209 5.70 2.79 3.11
CA LEU A 209 4.72 3.43 2.24
C LEU A 209 4.44 2.61 0.98
N LEU A 210 5.48 2.13 0.29
CA LEU A 210 5.33 1.27 -0.87
C LEU A 210 4.61 -0.04 -0.52
N THR A 211 4.90 -0.63 0.64
CA THR A 211 4.19 -1.81 1.14
C THR A 211 2.71 -1.51 1.37
N PHE A 212 2.38 -0.35 1.95
CA PHE A 212 1.00 0.08 2.12
C PHE A 212 0.27 0.23 0.77
N PHE A 213 0.85 0.92 -0.20
CA PHE A 213 0.27 1.08 -1.54
C PHE A 213 0.08 -0.27 -2.23
N TYR A 214 1.10 -1.12 -2.20
CA TYR A 214 1.04 -2.44 -2.84
C TYR A 214 -0.07 -3.33 -2.28
N ARG A 215 -0.29 -3.28 -0.96
CA ARG A 215 -1.29 -4.13 -0.29
C ARG A 215 -2.71 -3.61 -0.36
N PHE A 216 -2.90 -2.29 -0.37
CA PHE A 216 -4.22 -1.68 -0.22
C PHE A 216 -4.66 -0.82 -1.40
N MET A 217 -3.74 -0.41 -2.26
CA MET A 217 -4.00 0.44 -3.44
C MET A 217 -3.09 0.03 -4.62
N PRO A 218 -3.03 -1.27 -5.00
CA PRO A 218 -2.05 -1.76 -5.98
C PRO A 218 -2.19 -1.10 -7.36
N GLU A 219 -3.41 -0.71 -7.74
CA GLU A 219 -3.66 -0.03 -9.01
C GLU A 219 -2.88 1.29 -9.14
N LEU A 220 -2.61 2.01 -8.02
CA LEU A 220 -1.79 3.21 -8.05
C LEU A 220 -0.36 2.94 -8.52
N ILE A 221 0.17 1.76 -8.23
CA ILE A 221 1.50 1.33 -8.68
C ILE A 221 1.44 0.92 -10.15
N TYR A 222 0.44 0.11 -10.54
CA TYR A 222 0.28 -0.37 -11.91
C TYR A 222 0.02 0.76 -12.91
N GLU A 223 -0.74 1.77 -12.50
CA GLU A 223 -1.02 2.97 -13.31
C GLU A 223 0.09 4.05 -13.21
N GLY A 224 1.20 3.74 -12.54
CA GLY A 224 2.35 4.63 -12.45
C GLY A 224 2.08 5.95 -11.71
N LYS A 225 1.18 5.94 -10.73
CA LYS A 225 0.81 7.14 -9.93
C LYS A 225 1.76 7.39 -8.76
N ILE A 226 2.59 6.41 -8.37
CA ILE A 226 3.50 6.50 -7.24
C ILE A 226 4.90 6.85 -7.71
N TYR A 227 5.47 7.91 -7.14
CA TYR A 227 6.81 8.41 -7.43
C TYR A 227 7.63 8.49 -6.14
N ARG A 228 8.94 8.38 -6.29
CA ARG A 228 9.89 8.65 -5.21
C ARG A 228 10.73 9.87 -5.60
N GLY A 229 10.66 10.94 -4.79
CA GLY A 229 11.56 12.07 -4.91
C GLY A 229 12.95 11.69 -4.39
N LEU A 230 13.98 12.06 -5.10
CA LEU A 230 15.38 11.84 -4.71
C LEU A 230 16.02 13.19 -4.36
N PRO A 231 16.11 13.55 -3.07
CA PRO A 231 16.81 14.77 -2.69
C PRO A 231 18.31 14.59 -2.91
N PRO A 232 19.04 15.66 -3.24
CA PRO A 232 20.49 15.64 -3.32
C PRO A 232 21.10 15.37 -1.95
N LEU A 233 22.20 14.60 -1.93
CA LEU A 233 22.96 14.32 -0.71
C LEU A 233 24.03 15.40 -0.43
N TYR A 234 24.53 16.03 -1.49
CA TYR A 234 25.58 17.04 -1.41
C TYR A 234 25.25 18.28 -2.23
N LYS A 235 25.68 19.45 -1.73
CA LYS A 235 25.87 20.67 -2.48
C LYS A 235 27.34 20.99 -2.53
N VAL A 236 27.89 21.15 -3.74
CA VAL A 236 29.29 21.52 -3.94
C VAL A 236 29.36 22.90 -4.53
N ASP A 237 29.97 23.82 -3.79
CA ASP A 237 30.26 25.18 -4.27
C ASP A 237 31.68 25.19 -4.85
N TYR A 238 31.80 25.65 -6.09
CA TYR A 238 33.07 25.65 -6.79
C TYR A 238 33.28 26.87 -7.70
N GLU A 239 34.54 27.17 -8.02
CA GLU A 239 34.93 28.13 -9.05
C GLU A 239 35.30 27.41 -10.33
N ASP A 240 34.72 27.81 -11.43
CA ASP A 240 35.07 27.32 -12.76
C ASP A 240 36.39 27.95 -13.20
N THR A 241 37.44 27.10 -13.33
CA THR A 241 38.78 27.56 -13.72
C THR A 241 38.99 27.65 -15.22
N ASN A 242 38.04 27.13 -16.02
CA ASN A 242 38.10 27.16 -17.47
C ASN A 242 37.66 28.53 -18.06
N THR A 243 37.09 29.38 -17.24
CA THR A 243 36.62 30.70 -17.64
C THR A 243 37.56 31.83 -17.16
N LYS A 244 37.83 32.83 -18.00
CA LYS A 244 38.69 34.00 -17.67
C LYS A 244 38.11 34.79 -16.46
N LYS A 245 36.81 34.71 -16.19
CA LYS A 245 36.15 35.26 -15.00
C LYS A 245 35.88 34.13 -14.04
N LYS A 246 36.42 34.23 -12.82
CA LYS A 246 36.10 33.32 -11.73
C LYS A 246 34.62 33.41 -11.39
N VAL A 247 33.82 32.46 -11.88
CA VAL A 247 32.39 32.40 -11.61
C VAL A 247 32.17 31.34 -10.54
N LYS A 248 31.56 31.74 -9.43
CA LYS A 248 31.11 30.75 -8.40
C LYS A 248 29.86 30.08 -8.91
N LYS A 249 29.86 28.75 -8.83
CA LYS A 249 28.76 27.87 -9.19
C LYS A 249 28.47 26.89 -8.07
N SER A 250 27.24 26.40 -7.99
CA SER A 250 26.86 25.32 -7.09
C SER A 250 26.35 24.15 -7.92
N GLU A 251 26.70 22.93 -7.52
CA GLU A 251 26.18 21.71 -8.12
C GLU A 251 25.64 20.78 -7.04
N TYR A 252 24.53 20.09 -7.34
CA TYR A 252 23.88 19.15 -6.44
C TYR A 252 24.18 17.73 -6.88
N LEU A 253 24.67 16.91 -5.93
CA LEU A 253 25.09 15.54 -6.18
C LEU A 253 24.30 14.59 -5.29
N PHE A 254 23.91 13.45 -5.82
CA PHE A 254 22.93 12.56 -5.23
C PHE A 254 23.55 11.38 -4.46
N ASN A 255 24.86 11.12 -4.63
CA ASN A 255 25.55 10.02 -3.94
C ASN A 255 27.04 10.28 -3.83
N ASP A 256 27.72 9.45 -3.01
CA ASP A 256 29.18 9.53 -2.79
C ASP A 256 30.00 9.33 -4.08
N HIS A 257 29.52 8.46 -4.97
CA HIS A 257 30.19 8.18 -6.25
C HIS A 257 30.24 9.44 -7.15
N GLU A 258 29.14 10.19 -7.21
CA GLU A 258 29.07 11.45 -7.95
C GLU A 258 30.03 12.49 -7.36
N LEU A 259 30.09 12.58 -6.01
CA LEU A 259 31.03 13.47 -5.33
C LEU A 259 32.46 13.12 -5.64
N ASP A 260 32.83 11.83 -5.60
CA ASP A 260 34.17 11.37 -5.93
C ASP A 260 34.50 11.62 -7.40
N LYS A 261 33.56 11.38 -8.30
CA LYS A 261 33.70 11.70 -9.72
C LYS A 261 33.91 13.19 -9.94
N PHE A 262 33.13 14.03 -9.27
CA PHE A 262 33.27 15.48 -9.31
C PHE A 262 34.64 15.93 -8.80
N ARG A 263 35.11 15.38 -7.67
CA ARG A 263 36.44 15.69 -7.12
C ARG A 263 37.60 15.33 -8.06
N LYS A 264 37.45 14.25 -8.83
CA LYS A 264 38.46 13.78 -9.79
C LYS A 264 38.41 14.51 -11.13
N ALA A 265 37.30 15.15 -11.44
CA ALA A 265 37.16 15.94 -12.65
C ALA A 265 37.96 17.23 -12.52
N GLY A 266 38.76 17.55 -13.53
CA GLY A 266 39.53 18.81 -13.60
C GLY A 266 38.68 20.02 -14.03
N GLY A 267 39.27 21.23 -14.01
CA GLY A 267 38.62 22.42 -14.55
C GLY A 267 37.79 23.23 -13.54
N HIS A 268 37.83 22.85 -12.25
CA HIS A 268 37.18 23.60 -11.17
C HIS A 268 37.98 23.56 -9.88
N LYS A 269 37.78 24.58 -9.05
CA LYS A 269 38.30 24.64 -7.68
C LYS A 269 37.16 24.55 -6.71
N ILE A 270 37.09 23.47 -5.92
CA ILE A 270 36.07 23.29 -4.89
C ILE A 270 36.29 24.31 -3.78
N LEU A 271 35.26 25.07 -3.44
CA LEU A 271 35.24 26.07 -2.39
C LEU A 271 34.64 25.50 -1.10
N GLY A 272 33.63 24.63 -1.22
CA GLY A 272 32.97 24.00 -0.10
C GLY A 272 32.12 22.80 -0.54
N VAL A 273 31.94 21.85 0.38
CA VAL A 273 31.04 20.71 0.22
C VAL A 273 30.12 20.70 1.44
N GLN A 274 28.84 20.89 1.21
CA GLN A 274 27.80 20.76 2.22
C GLN A 274 27.13 19.40 2.04
N ARG A 275 27.02 18.62 3.11
CA ARG A 275 26.22 17.38 3.12
C ARG A 275 24.88 17.66 3.78
N TYR A 276 23.80 17.32 3.10
CA TYR A 276 22.45 17.38 3.66
C TYR A 276 22.18 16.12 4.49
N LYS A 277 21.71 16.30 5.73
CA LYS A 277 21.28 15.20 6.60
C LYS A 277 19.79 14.92 6.46
N GLY A 278 19.03 15.91 6.00
CA GLY A 278 17.60 15.80 5.78
C GLY A 278 17.03 16.96 4.98
N LEU A 279 15.81 16.77 4.49
CA LEU A 279 15.06 17.77 3.70
C LEU A 279 14.84 19.09 4.45
N GLY A 280 14.78 19.04 5.79
CA GLY A 280 14.60 20.23 6.62
C GLY A 280 15.82 21.16 6.66
N GLU A 281 16.99 20.72 6.18
CA GLU A 281 18.21 21.54 6.04
C GLU A 281 18.30 22.25 4.69
N MET A 282 17.39 21.96 3.77
CA MET A 282 17.35 22.55 2.44
C MET A 282 16.48 23.80 2.44
N ASP A 283 16.94 24.82 1.71
CA ASP A 283 16.10 26.00 1.42
C ASP A 283 15.00 25.62 0.41
N ALA A 284 13.90 26.41 0.42
CA ALA A 284 12.76 26.18 -0.46
C ALA A 284 13.16 26.13 -1.95
N GLU A 285 14.09 26.97 -2.37
CA GLU A 285 14.60 27.03 -3.75
C GLU A 285 15.47 25.82 -4.13
N GLN A 286 15.97 25.09 -3.15
CA GLN A 286 16.82 23.91 -3.37
C GLN A 286 16.01 22.61 -3.54
N LEU A 287 14.73 22.65 -3.20
CA LEU A 287 13.82 21.50 -3.30
C LEU A 287 13.13 21.39 -4.66
N TRP A 288 13.19 22.45 -5.48
CA TRP A 288 12.56 22.50 -6.81
C TRP A 288 13.54 22.70 -7.94
#